data_2fb5fb4c59cbff6198bd6b469e9ac161
#
_entry.id   2fb5fb4c59cbff6198bd6b469e9ac161
#
_cell.length_a   1.000
_cell.length_b   1.000
_cell.length_c   1.000
_cell.angle_alpha   90.00
_cell.angle_beta   90.00
_cell.angle_gamma   90.00
#
_symmetry.space_group_name_H-M   'P 1'
#
loop_
_entity.id
_entity.type
_entity.pdbx_description
1 polymer ?
#
loop_
_entity_poly.entity_id
_entity_poly.type
_entity_poly.pdbx_seq_one_letter_code
_entity_poly.pdbx_strand_id
1 'polypeptide(L)'
;GLGEVQEMIDICDFAVGLSRQLHGLTMHSERPGHRMYEQYHSLGAVGIISAFNFPVAVWAWNTALAWICGDVCVWKPSEKAPLCGIACQNIAAEVFKANNLPEGISCLINGDYKVGELMTKDTRVPLISATGSIRMGKIVAQEVAARLGRSLLELGGNNAIIVTPDADIKMTVIGAVFGAVGT
;
A
#
# COMPACT_ATOMS: atom_id res chain seq x y z
N GLY A 1 -4.39 -0.33 18.46
CA GLY A 1 -5.38 -1.08 17.65
C GLY A 1 -6.51 -0.21 17.11
N LEU A 2 -7.17 0.59 17.96
CA LEU A 2 -8.29 1.43 17.48
C LEU A 2 -7.87 2.46 16.43
N GLY A 3 -6.69 3.08 16.59
CA GLY A 3 -6.15 4.04 15.60
C GLY A 3 -5.94 3.40 14.23
N GLU A 4 -5.38 2.20 14.15
CA GLU A 4 -5.22 1.50 12.88
C GLU A 4 -6.56 1.19 12.19
N VAL A 5 -7.56 0.78 12.98
CA VAL A 5 -8.92 0.54 12.42
C VAL A 5 -9.53 1.84 11.90
N GLN A 6 -9.32 2.95 12.61
CA GLN A 6 -9.78 4.26 12.13
C GLN A 6 -9.11 4.63 10.80
N GLU A 7 -7.80 4.41 10.67
CA GLU A 7 -7.10 4.63 9.41
C GLU A 7 -7.61 3.76 8.27
N MET A 8 -8.03 2.52 8.56
CA MET A 8 -8.68 1.66 7.55
C MET A 8 -10.00 2.25 7.07
N ILE A 9 -10.79 2.85 7.96
CA ILE A 9 -12.05 3.52 7.62
C ILE A 9 -11.76 4.76 6.78
N ASP A 10 -10.86 5.61 7.24
CA ASP A 10 -10.52 6.88 6.59
C ASP A 10 -10.00 6.68 5.17
N ILE A 11 -9.15 5.66 4.95
CA ILE A 11 -8.65 5.36 3.60
C ILE A 11 -9.74 4.82 2.68
N CYS A 12 -10.73 4.10 3.19
CA CYS A 12 -11.86 3.67 2.38
C CYS A 12 -12.69 4.87 1.90
N ASP A 13 -12.97 5.83 2.79
CA ASP A 13 -13.69 7.05 2.42
C ASP A 13 -12.90 7.89 1.42
N PHE A 14 -11.59 8.04 1.62
CA PHE A 14 -10.70 8.70 0.67
C PHE A 14 -10.68 8.01 -0.69
N ALA A 15 -10.57 6.68 -0.72
CA ALA A 15 -10.57 5.90 -1.95
C ALA A 15 -11.88 6.06 -2.72
N VAL A 16 -13.03 6.03 -2.05
CA VAL A 16 -14.33 6.28 -2.68
C VAL A 16 -14.37 7.67 -3.33
N GLY A 17 -13.85 8.70 -2.65
CA GLY A 17 -13.71 10.04 -3.23
C GLY A 17 -12.83 10.07 -4.46
N LEU A 18 -11.66 9.41 -4.40
CA LEU A 18 -10.72 9.32 -5.53
C LEU A 18 -11.27 8.54 -6.71
N SER A 19 -12.16 7.58 -6.51
CA SER A 19 -12.75 6.79 -7.60
C SER A 19 -13.49 7.67 -8.64
N ARG A 20 -13.89 8.88 -8.26
CA ARG A 20 -14.51 9.88 -9.14
C ARG A 20 -13.52 10.86 -9.77
N GLN A 21 -12.24 10.70 -9.50
CA GLN A 21 -11.18 11.62 -9.91
C GLN A 21 -10.10 10.96 -10.77
N LEU A 22 -10.31 9.70 -11.20
CA LEU A 22 -9.40 8.95 -12.07
C LEU A 22 -9.56 9.39 -13.53
N HIS A 23 -9.55 10.71 -13.77
CA HIS A 23 -9.61 11.30 -15.11
C HIS A 23 -8.22 11.71 -15.57
N GLY A 24 -7.94 11.55 -16.87
CA GLY A 24 -6.71 12.02 -17.50
C GLY A 24 -6.87 13.39 -18.16
N LEU A 25 -5.77 13.93 -18.65
CA LEU A 25 -5.72 15.18 -19.39
C LEU A 25 -6.18 14.97 -20.84
N THR A 26 -6.76 16.00 -21.43
CA THR A 26 -7.11 16.04 -22.85
C THR A 26 -6.39 17.21 -23.50
N MET A 27 -5.79 16.99 -24.67
CA MET A 27 -5.11 18.04 -25.42
C MET A 27 -5.43 17.96 -26.92
N HIS A 28 -5.18 19.06 -27.63
CA HIS A 28 -5.26 19.07 -29.08
C HIS A 28 -4.14 18.26 -29.73
N SER A 29 -4.48 17.62 -30.86
CA SER A 29 -3.47 17.05 -31.76
C SER A 29 -3.18 18.04 -32.88
N GLU A 30 -1.95 18.12 -33.30
CA GLU A 30 -1.54 18.84 -34.50
C GLU A 30 -2.00 18.14 -35.80
N ARG A 31 -2.51 16.93 -35.71
CA ARG A 31 -2.98 16.12 -36.83
C ARG A 31 -4.49 16.27 -37.04
N PRO A 32 -4.97 16.58 -38.21
CA PRO A 32 -6.41 16.65 -38.52
C PRO A 32 -7.09 15.29 -38.23
N GLY A 33 -8.27 15.35 -37.60
CA GLY A 33 -9.04 14.15 -37.29
C GLY A 33 -8.51 13.29 -36.13
N HIS A 34 -7.48 13.75 -35.40
CA HIS A 34 -6.92 13.08 -34.24
C HIS A 34 -7.34 13.75 -32.94
N ARG A 35 -7.56 12.95 -31.90
CA ARG A 35 -7.79 13.37 -30.52
C ARG A 35 -6.76 12.73 -29.62
N MET A 36 -6.20 13.49 -28.68
CA MET A 36 -5.24 13.02 -27.69
C MET A 36 -5.83 13.16 -26.29
N TYR A 37 -5.74 12.11 -25.50
CA TYR A 37 -6.15 12.11 -24.10
C TYR A 37 -5.39 11.04 -23.33
N GLU A 38 -5.26 11.24 -22.03
CA GLU A 38 -4.76 10.25 -21.09
C GLU A 38 -5.93 9.43 -20.55
N GLN A 39 -5.68 8.15 -20.35
CA GLN A 39 -6.61 7.24 -19.70
C GLN A 39 -5.84 6.29 -18.79
N TYR A 40 -6.31 6.16 -17.55
CA TYR A 40 -5.72 5.23 -16.60
C TYR A 40 -6.40 3.87 -16.73
N HIS A 41 -5.59 2.83 -16.78
CA HIS A 41 -6.02 1.43 -16.81
C HIS A 41 -5.43 0.68 -15.62
N SER A 42 -6.11 -0.36 -15.17
CA SER A 42 -5.63 -1.24 -14.11
C SER A 42 -4.29 -1.89 -14.49
N LEU A 43 -3.43 -2.10 -13.49
CA LEU A 43 -2.17 -2.83 -13.63
C LEU A 43 -2.39 -4.35 -13.61
N GLY A 44 -3.51 -4.81 -13.05
CA GLY A 44 -3.83 -6.21 -12.85
C GLY A 44 -3.59 -6.67 -11.41
N ALA A 45 -2.70 -7.65 -11.20
CA ALA A 45 -2.38 -8.11 -9.85
C ALA A 45 -1.26 -7.26 -9.25
N VAL A 46 -1.49 -6.67 -8.09
CA VAL A 46 -0.48 -5.94 -7.32
C VAL A 46 -0.11 -6.68 -6.05
N GLY A 47 1.18 -6.74 -5.74
CA GLY A 47 1.71 -7.37 -4.53
C GLY A 47 1.87 -6.35 -3.41
N ILE A 48 1.40 -6.70 -2.20
CA ILE A 48 1.55 -5.89 -1.00
C ILE A 48 2.34 -6.68 0.03
N ILE A 49 3.46 -6.14 0.49
CA ILE A 49 4.28 -6.70 1.57
C ILE A 49 4.24 -5.71 2.72
N SER A 50 3.63 -6.07 3.85
CA SER A 50 3.49 -5.18 5.00
C SER A 50 4.31 -5.61 6.20
N ALA A 51 4.74 -4.63 7.00
CA ALA A 51 5.49 -4.83 8.22
C ALA A 51 4.57 -5.21 9.40
N PHE A 52 5.18 -5.63 10.52
CA PHE A 52 4.44 -6.13 11.69
C PHE A 52 3.91 -5.03 12.62
N ASN A 53 4.49 -3.83 12.58
CA ASN A 53 4.19 -2.76 13.52
C ASN A 53 2.85 -2.04 13.22
N PHE A 54 2.43 -2.03 11.95
CA PHE A 54 1.10 -1.61 11.50
C PHE A 54 0.47 -2.75 10.69
N PRO A 55 -0.02 -3.81 11.38
CA PRO A 55 -0.36 -5.07 10.72
C PRO A 55 -1.61 -5.01 9.84
N VAL A 56 -2.45 -3.99 9.96
CA VAL A 56 -3.71 -3.88 9.20
C VAL A 56 -3.85 -2.58 8.42
N ALA A 57 -3.45 -1.43 8.97
CA ALA A 57 -3.65 -0.12 8.34
C ALA A 57 -2.90 -0.01 7.00
N VAL A 58 -1.62 -0.40 6.96
CA VAL A 58 -0.79 -0.33 5.74
C VAL A 58 -1.35 -1.21 4.62
N TRP A 59 -1.89 -2.38 4.95
CA TRP A 59 -2.61 -3.19 3.97
C TRP A 59 -3.82 -2.45 3.42
N ALA A 60 -4.64 -1.87 4.29
CA ALA A 60 -5.84 -1.16 3.89
C ALA A 60 -5.52 0.04 2.98
N TRP A 61 -4.49 0.83 3.28
CA TRP A 61 -4.08 1.96 2.44
C TRP A 61 -3.75 1.52 1.02
N ASN A 62 -2.92 0.50 0.89
CA ASN A 62 -2.52 -0.01 -0.41
C ASN A 62 -3.70 -0.63 -1.16
N THR A 63 -4.48 -1.44 -0.48
CA THR A 63 -5.55 -2.23 -1.06
C THR A 63 -6.73 -1.37 -1.51
N ALA A 64 -7.16 -0.40 -0.69
CA ALA A 64 -8.27 0.49 -1.05
C ALA A 64 -7.95 1.31 -2.30
N LEU A 65 -6.71 1.82 -2.42
CA LEU A 65 -6.27 2.56 -3.60
C LEU A 65 -6.12 1.66 -4.84
N ALA A 66 -5.62 0.45 -4.68
CA ALA A 66 -5.52 -0.50 -5.78
C ALA A 66 -6.90 -0.91 -6.31
N TRP A 67 -7.85 -1.20 -5.43
CA TRP A 67 -9.20 -1.61 -5.82
C TRP A 67 -9.95 -0.54 -6.62
N ILE A 68 -9.86 0.73 -6.25
CA ILE A 68 -10.51 1.80 -7.03
C ILE A 68 -9.88 1.99 -8.41
N CYS A 69 -8.62 1.56 -8.59
CA CYS A 69 -7.95 1.53 -9.88
C CYS A 69 -8.28 0.28 -10.71
N GLY A 70 -9.08 -0.65 -10.16
CA GLY A 70 -9.46 -1.90 -10.82
C GLY A 70 -8.40 -3.00 -10.70
N ASP A 71 -7.45 -2.88 -9.77
CA ASP A 71 -6.42 -3.86 -9.50
C ASP A 71 -6.90 -4.89 -8.48
N VAL A 72 -6.34 -6.10 -8.54
CA VAL A 72 -6.50 -7.13 -7.51
C VAL A 72 -5.25 -7.20 -6.64
N CYS A 73 -5.41 -7.51 -5.36
CA CYS A 73 -4.33 -7.48 -4.40
C CYS A 73 -3.92 -8.87 -3.94
N VAL A 74 -2.61 -9.12 -3.94
CA VAL A 74 -1.98 -10.27 -3.30
C VAL A 74 -1.17 -9.76 -2.12
N TRP A 75 -1.65 -10.03 -0.91
CA TRP A 75 -1.06 -9.53 0.32
C TRP A 75 -0.22 -10.58 1.04
N LYS A 76 1.02 -10.25 1.32
CA LYS A 76 1.92 -11.00 2.20
C LYS A 76 2.21 -10.15 3.45
N PRO A 77 1.51 -10.38 4.57
CA PRO A 77 1.82 -9.72 5.85
C PRO A 77 3.15 -10.21 6.40
N SER A 78 3.66 -9.51 7.42
CA SER A 78 4.78 -10.01 8.21
C SER A 78 4.43 -11.34 8.87
N GLU A 79 5.38 -12.27 8.89
CA GLU A 79 5.28 -13.55 9.61
C GLU A 79 5.14 -13.38 11.12
N LYS A 80 5.36 -12.17 11.65
CA LYS A 80 5.17 -11.84 13.07
C LYS A 80 3.72 -11.50 13.44
N ALA A 81 2.88 -11.19 12.45
CA ALA A 81 1.48 -10.81 12.67
C ALA A 81 0.50 -11.52 11.71
N PRO A 82 0.59 -12.84 11.50
CA PRO A 82 -0.20 -13.53 10.50
C PRO A 82 -1.69 -13.56 10.82
N LEU A 83 -2.07 -13.56 12.10
CA LEU A 83 -3.47 -13.61 12.53
C LEU A 83 -4.24 -12.34 12.15
N CYS A 84 -3.59 -11.18 12.17
CA CYS A 84 -4.18 -9.93 11.72
C CYS A 84 -4.55 -10.01 10.23
N GLY A 85 -3.66 -10.58 9.42
CA GLY A 85 -3.93 -10.79 8.00
C GLY A 85 -5.13 -11.72 7.76
N ILE A 86 -5.20 -12.83 8.49
CA ILE A 86 -6.31 -13.78 8.39
C ILE A 86 -7.64 -13.11 8.78
N ALA A 87 -7.65 -12.33 9.87
CA ALA A 87 -8.85 -11.64 10.31
C ALA A 87 -9.35 -10.63 9.27
N CYS A 88 -8.47 -9.80 8.72
CA CYS A 88 -8.81 -8.84 7.68
C CYS A 88 -9.32 -9.53 6.41
N GLN A 89 -8.65 -10.60 5.98
CA GLN A 89 -9.06 -11.34 4.79
C GLN A 89 -10.44 -11.98 4.96
N ASN A 90 -10.75 -12.53 6.13
CA ASN A 90 -12.07 -13.10 6.42
C ASN A 90 -13.17 -12.04 6.36
N ILE A 91 -12.93 -10.87 6.98
CA ILE A 91 -13.89 -9.75 6.93
C ILE A 91 -14.11 -9.29 5.49
N ALA A 92 -13.02 -9.11 4.72
CA ALA A 92 -13.11 -8.72 3.32
C ALA A 92 -13.90 -9.76 2.49
N ALA A 93 -13.65 -11.05 2.69
CA ALA A 93 -14.35 -12.14 2.01
C ALA A 93 -15.86 -12.14 2.32
N GLU A 94 -16.25 -11.88 3.58
CA GLU A 94 -17.65 -11.73 3.96
C GLU A 94 -18.33 -10.56 3.24
N VAL A 95 -17.65 -9.41 3.18
CA VAL A 95 -18.16 -8.23 2.47
C VAL A 95 -18.27 -8.49 0.97
N PHE A 96 -17.28 -9.11 0.35
CA PHE A 96 -17.34 -9.45 -1.08
C PHE A 96 -18.50 -10.40 -1.38
N LYS A 97 -18.65 -11.44 -0.58
CA LYS A 97 -19.76 -12.39 -0.72
C LYS A 97 -21.12 -11.72 -0.58
N ALA A 98 -21.29 -10.85 0.42
CA ALA A 98 -22.53 -10.12 0.66
C ALA A 98 -22.90 -9.18 -0.51
N ASN A 99 -21.91 -8.74 -1.30
CA ASN A 99 -22.09 -7.84 -2.44
C ASN A 99 -21.97 -8.54 -3.80
N ASN A 100 -21.92 -9.87 -3.83
CA ASN A 100 -21.72 -10.68 -5.05
C ASN A 100 -20.47 -10.30 -5.86
N LEU A 101 -19.38 -9.94 -5.16
CA LEU A 101 -18.09 -9.63 -5.76
C LEU A 101 -17.20 -10.88 -5.85
N PRO A 102 -16.29 -10.97 -6.84
CA PRO A 102 -15.36 -12.11 -6.97
C PRO A 102 -14.41 -12.22 -5.77
N GLU A 103 -14.13 -13.45 -5.33
CA GLU A 103 -13.19 -13.73 -4.23
C GLU A 103 -11.76 -13.30 -4.53
N GLY A 104 -11.34 -13.35 -5.80
CA GLY A 104 -9.99 -13.02 -6.24
C GLY A 104 -9.59 -11.56 -6.16
N ILE A 105 -10.47 -10.64 -5.74
CA ILE A 105 -10.15 -9.22 -5.57
C ILE A 105 -9.10 -9.02 -4.48
N SER A 106 -9.15 -9.81 -3.40
CA SER A 106 -8.18 -9.79 -2.30
C SER A 106 -7.71 -11.20 -2.02
N CYS A 107 -6.40 -11.39 -2.06
CA CYS A 107 -5.77 -12.68 -1.78
C CYS A 107 -4.73 -12.52 -0.67
N LEU A 108 -4.76 -13.41 0.32
CA LEU A 108 -3.79 -13.45 1.41
C LEU A 108 -2.83 -14.62 1.23
N ILE A 109 -1.54 -14.37 1.32
CA ILE A 109 -0.50 -15.42 1.35
C ILE A 109 0.35 -15.24 2.62
N ASN A 110 0.20 -16.13 3.57
CA ASN A 110 1.06 -16.19 4.75
C ASN A 110 2.32 -17.01 4.47
N GLY A 111 3.44 -16.55 5.00
CA GLY A 111 4.72 -17.23 4.87
C GLY A 111 5.88 -16.34 5.30
N ASP A 112 7.07 -16.92 5.31
CA ASP A 112 8.32 -16.25 5.62
C ASP A 112 8.80 -15.35 4.46
N TYR A 113 10.03 -14.86 4.57
CA TYR A 113 10.65 -14.01 3.55
C TYR A 113 10.74 -14.68 2.17
N LYS A 114 10.79 -16.03 2.08
CA LYS A 114 10.87 -16.76 0.80
C LYS A 114 9.62 -16.56 -0.05
N VAL A 115 8.45 -16.49 0.61
CA VAL A 115 7.20 -16.17 -0.09
C VAL A 115 7.24 -14.75 -0.66
N GLY A 116 7.79 -13.80 0.11
CA GLY A 116 8.04 -12.44 -0.38
C GLY A 116 8.98 -12.40 -1.59
N GLU A 117 10.06 -13.16 -1.56
CA GLU A 117 11.00 -13.28 -2.69
C GLU A 117 10.33 -13.88 -3.95
N LEU A 118 9.51 -14.90 -3.79
CA LEU A 118 8.75 -15.46 -4.90
C LEU A 118 7.81 -14.41 -5.53
N MET A 119 7.11 -13.65 -4.69
CA MET A 119 6.22 -12.59 -5.15
C MET A 119 6.99 -11.48 -5.90
N THR A 120 8.17 -11.06 -5.41
CA THR A 120 8.97 -10.01 -6.07
C THR A 120 9.51 -10.43 -7.43
N LYS A 121 9.76 -11.72 -7.63
CA LYS A 121 10.26 -12.30 -8.89
C LYS A 121 9.17 -12.60 -9.90
N ASP A 122 7.91 -12.68 -9.48
CA ASP A 122 6.80 -13.06 -10.34
C ASP A 122 6.43 -11.94 -11.32
N THR A 123 6.60 -12.17 -12.61
CA THR A 123 6.32 -11.20 -13.67
C THR A 123 4.84 -10.89 -13.85
N ARG A 124 3.94 -11.72 -13.28
CA ARG A 124 2.49 -11.48 -13.29
C ARG A 124 2.06 -10.40 -12.32
N VAL A 125 2.97 -9.98 -11.41
CA VAL A 125 2.73 -8.92 -10.40
C VAL A 125 3.52 -7.67 -10.82
N PRO A 126 2.98 -6.79 -11.66
CA PRO A 126 3.72 -5.65 -12.22
C PRO A 126 4.16 -4.61 -11.19
N LEU A 127 3.45 -4.51 -10.07
CA LEU A 127 3.76 -3.59 -8.97
C LEU A 127 3.88 -4.34 -7.65
N ILE A 128 4.96 -4.07 -6.92
CA ILE A 128 5.14 -4.49 -5.52
C ILE A 128 5.17 -3.24 -4.64
N SER A 129 4.22 -3.12 -3.73
CA SER A 129 4.26 -2.16 -2.63
C SER A 129 4.79 -2.84 -1.38
N ALA A 130 5.93 -2.39 -0.85
CA ALA A 130 6.59 -3.04 0.27
C ALA A 130 6.95 -2.04 1.37
N THR A 131 6.51 -2.35 2.59
CA THR A 131 6.84 -1.60 3.81
C THR A 131 7.71 -2.45 4.72
N GLY A 132 8.87 -1.92 5.14
CA GLY A 132 9.77 -2.64 6.03
C GLY A 132 11.16 -2.02 6.16
N SER A 133 12.16 -2.85 6.44
CA SER A 133 13.52 -2.37 6.63
C SER A 133 14.19 -1.93 5.33
N ILE A 134 15.16 -1.01 5.44
CA ILE A 134 16.00 -0.57 4.31
C ILE A 134 16.66 -1.78 3.62
N ARG A 135 17.13 -2.76 4.39
CA ARG A 135 17.73 -3.97 3.84
C ARG A 135 16.75 -4.73 2.95
N MET A 136 15.53 -4.94 3.42
CA MET A 136 14.47 -5.61 2.66
C MET A 136 14.11 -4.79 1.41
N GLY A 137 13.94 -3.47 1.56
CA GLY A 137 13.60 -2.60 0.45
C GLY A 137 14.62 -2.61 -0.69
N LYS A 138 15.92 -2.66 -0.37
CA LYS A 138 16.99 -2.79 -1.38
C LYS A 138 16.87 -4.09 -2.17
N ILE A 139 16.59 -5.21 -1.50
CA ILE A 139 16.40 -6.52 -2.16
C ILE A 139 15.17 -6.47 -3.07
N VAL A 140 14.05 -5.98 -2.56
CA VAL A 140 12.81 -5.84 -3.35
C VAL A 140 13.02 -4.97 -4.57
N ALA A 141 13.69 -3.80 -4.40
CA ALA A 141 13.98 -2.91 -5.51
C ALA A 141 14.81 -3.59 -6.61
N GLN A 142 15.86 -4.32 -6.24
CA GLN A 142 16.72 -5.02 -7.19
C GLN A 142 15.98 -6.12 -7.94
N GLU A 143 15.26 -6.98 -7.24
CA GLU A 143 14.52 -8.10 -7.84
C GLU A 143 13.39 -7.62 -8.78
N VAL A 144 12.66 -6.59 -8.35
CA VAL A 144 11.58 -6.02 -9.17
C VAL A 144 12.13 -5.27 -10.38
N ALA A 145 13.22 -4.51 -10.22
CA ALA A 145 13.87 -3.81 -11.34
C ALA A 145 14.48 -4.78 -12.36
N ALA A 146 15.02 -5.91 -11.92
CA ALA A 146 15.59 -6.93 -12.82
C ALA A 146 14.60 -7.47 -13.85
N ARG A 147 13.30 -7.44 -13.53
CA ARG A 147 12.21 -7.85 -14.43
C ARG A 147 11.43 -6.68 -15.03
N LEU A 148 11.94 -5.43 -14.90
CA LEU A 148 11.30 -4.19 -15.35
C LEU A 148 9.93 -3.92 -14.70
N GLY A 149 9.70 -4.47 -13.50
CA GLY A 149 8.52 -4.19 -12.68
C GLY A 149 8.63 -2.85 -11.96
N ARG A 150 7.57 -2.47 -11.25
CA ARG A 150 7.51 -1.26 -10.44
C ARG A 150 7.54 -1.61 -8.96
N SER A 151 8.24 -0.81 -8.16
CA SER A 151 8.22 -0.93 -6.70
C SER A 151 7.85 0.40 -6.06
N LEU A 152 7.00 0.34 -5.03
CA LEU A 152 6.70 1.42 -4.11
C LEU A 152 7.22 0.99 -2.75
N LEU A 153 8.16 1.74 -2.18
CA LEU A 153 8.90 1.31 -0.99
C LEU A 153 8.74 2.34 0.13
N GLU A 154 8.15 1.90 1.23
CA GLU A 154 8.08 2.64 2.48
C GLU A 154 9.03 1.98 3.48
N LEU A 155 10.16 2.65 3.73
CA LEU A 155 11.28 2.06 4.46
C LEU A 155 11.58 2.82 5.75
N GLY A 156 12.30 2.16 6.66
CA GLY A 156 12.77 2.79 7.87
C GLY A 156 13.78 3.89 7.61
N GLY A 157 13.93 4.78 8.57
CA GLY A 157 14.91 5.88 8.54
C GLY A 157 15.05 6.50 9.91
N ASN A 158 16.02 7.41 10.04
CA ASN A 158 16.19 8.24 11.22
C ASN A 158 15.68 9.64 10.89
N ASN A 159 14.47 9.96 11.38
CA ASN A 159 13.93 11.30 11.28
C ASN A 159 14.62 12.24 12.26
N ALA A 160 14.71 13.51 11.90
CA ALA A 160 15.28 14.55 12.74
C ALA A 160 14.19 15.55 13.14
N ILE A 161 14.30 16.06 14.38
CA ILE A 161 13.52 17.20 14.85
C ILE A 161 14.50 18.36 15.02
N ILE A 162 14.30 19.45 14.29
CA ILE A 162 15.10 20.67 14.39
C ILE A 162 14.36 21.62 15.32
N VAL A 163 15.00 21.92 16.46
CA VAL A 163 14.43 22.80 17.51
C VAL A 163 15.10 24.16 17.42
N THR A 164 14.33 25.20 17.10
CA THR A 164 14.81 26.58 17.06
C THR A 164 14.75 27.22 18.47
N PRO A 165 15.47 28.34 18.70
CA PRO A 165 15.45 29.02 20.01
C PRO A 165 14.06 29.46 20.47
N ASP A 166 13.13 29.72 19.56
CA ASP A 166 11.77 30.18 19.83
C ASP A 166 10.75 29.05 19.99
N ALA A 167 11.19 27.79 19.93
CA ALA A 167 10.31 26.65 20.00
C ALA A 167 9.75 26.44 21.43
N ASP A 168 8.51 25.96 21.53
CA ASP A 168 7.96 25.44 22.78
C ASP A 168 8.64 24.11 23.13
N ILE A 169 9.60 24.18 24.06
CA ILE A 169 10.40 23.02 24.47
C ILE A 169 9.51 21.93 25.10
N LYS A 170 8.48 22.31 25.86
CA LYS A 170 7.59 21.32 26.48
C LYS A 170 6.82 20.52 25.42
N MET A 171 6.26 21.17 24.43
CA MET A 171 5.57 20.53 23.31
C MET A 171 6.55 19.72 22.47
N THR A 172 7.74 20.24 22.22
CA THR A 172 8.79 19.53 21.47
C THR A 172 9.17 18.21 22.15
N VAL A 173 9.38 18.21 23.47
CA VAL A 173 9.71 16.99 24.22
C VAL A 173 8.57 15.97 24.14
N ILE A 174 7.32 16.41 24.32
CA ILE A 174 6.15 15.52 24.22
C ILE A 174 6.07 14.91 22.82
N GLY A 175 6.20 15.72 21.78
CA GLY A 175 6.16 15.25 20.39
C GLY A 175 7.31 14.31 20.04
N ALA A 176 8.52 14.60 20.52
CA ALA A 176 9.69 13.75 20.30
C ALA A 176 9.53 12.38 20.98
N VAL A 177 9.07 12.35 22.23
CA VAL A 177 8.82 11.11 22.97
C VAL A 177 7.72 10.30 22.30
N PHE A 178 6.61 10.95 21.91
CA PHE A 178 5.52 10.26 21.20
C PHE A 178 6.01 9.64 19.88
N GLY A 179 6.73 10.41 19.06
CA GLY A 179 7.27 9.90 17.79
C GLY A 179 8.30 8.79 17.94
N ALA A 180 9.02 8.74 19.07
CA ALA A 180 10.05 7.72 19.31
C ALA A 180 9.51 6.41 19.89
N VAL A 181 8.45 6.47 20.73
CA VAL A 181 7.98 5.29 21.50
C VAL A 181 6.45 5.14 21.54
N GLY A 182 5.71 6.05 20.95
CA GLY A 182 4.25 6.04 20.97
C GLY A 182 3.59 5.25 19.84
N THR A 183 4.35 4.91 18.82
CA THR A 183 3.85 4.21 17.62
C THR A 183 4.62 2.92 17.32
#